data_9e9040eeb575937821dfca4b1ab59305
#
_entry.id   9e9040eeb575937821dfca4b1ab59305
#
_cell.length_a   1.000
_cell.length_b   1.000
_cell.length_c   1.000
_cell.angle_alpha   90.00
_cell.angle_beta   90.00
_cell.angle_gamma   90.00
#
_symmetry.space_group_name_H-M   'P 1'
#
loop_
_entity.id
_entity.type
_entity.pdbx_description
1 polymer ?
#
loop_
_entity_poly.entity_id
_entity_poly.type
_entity_poly.pdbx_seq_one_letter_code
_entity_poly.pdbx_strand_id
1 'polypeptide(L)'
;MYPTYQTTVDPRVYAIGVAAAVDAPWHTANAVGVPKTGFPAETMAHVAASNIASQIRGEEPTREEAFEDIPAICVLDAGNNGVMILADKMLPPREHAVMIPGPQSHAAKIAFEKYFMWKSRHGYVNLP
;
A
#
# COMPACT_ATOMS: atom_id res chain seq x y z
N MET A 1 5.90 13.19 -7.32
CA MET A 1 6.29 11.79 -7.64
C MET A 1 5.34 11.29 -8.70
N TYR A 2 5.83 10.48 -9.65
CA TYR A 2 5.00 9.92 -10.71
C TYR A 2 4.25 8.66 -10.21
N PRO A 3 3.10 8.30 -10.81
CA PRO A 3 2.42 7.04 -10.51
C PRO A 3 3.27 5.78 -10.78
N THR A 4 4.37 5.94 -11.51
CA THR A 4 5.41 4.92 -11.74
C THR A 4 6.33 4.71 -10.54
N TYR A 5 6.25 5.56 -9.53
CA TYR A 5 7.13 5.65 -8.34
C TYR A 5 8.59 6.01 -8.63
N GLN A 6 8.89 6.47 -9.83
CA GLN A 6 10.18 7.09 -10.14
C GLN A 6 10.32 8.44 -9.44
N THR A 7 11.53 8.76 -9.01
CA THR A 7 11.81 10.10 -8.45
C THR A 7 11.90 11.14 -9.57
N THR A 8 11.62 12.39 -9.23
CA THR A 8 11.73 13.53 -10.17
C THR A 8 13.19 13.96 -10.40
N VAL A 9 14.12 13.47 -9.59
CA VAL A 9 15.54 13.84 -9.68
C VAL A 9 16.32 12.89 -10.59
N ASP A 10 16.04 11.58 -10.49
CA ASP A 10 16.68 10.56 -11.33
C ASP A 10 15.65 9.46 -11.64
N PRO A 11 15.31 9.23 -12.91
CA PRO A 11 14.32 8.21 -13.29
C PRO A 11 14.78 6.76 -13.05
N ARG A 12 16.03 6.54 -12.67
CA ARG A 12 16.55 5.21 -12.28
C ARG A 12 16.34 4.93 -10.79
N VAL A 13 15.91 5.93 -10.02
CA VAL A 13 15.67 5.80 -8.58
C VAL A 13 14.16 5.76 -8.32
N TYR A 14 13.74 4.78 -7.55
CA TYR A 14 12.35 4.59 -7.15
C TYR A 14 12.19 4.81 -5.65
N ALA A 15 11.07 5.41 -5.24
CA ALA A 15 10.71 5.58 -3.84
C ALA A 15 9.29 5.04 -3.61
N ILE A 16 9.16 4.15 -2.64
CA ILE A 16 7.92 3.45 -2.32
C ILE A 16 7.63 3.50 -0.82
N GLY A 17 6.40 3.14 -0.44
CA GLY A 17 5.97 3.17 0.95
C GLY A 17 6.13 4.56 1.55
N VAL A 18 6.56 4.65 2.80
CA VAL A 18 6.70 5.93 3.52
C VAL A 18 7.79 6.85 2.98
N ALA A 19 8.67 6.36 2.09
CA ALA A 19 9.66 7.17 1.40
C ALA A 19 9.07 7.92 0.19
N ALA A 20 7.87 7.53 -0.26
CA ALA A 20 7.17 8.19 -1.34
C ALA A 20 6.55 9.50 -0.85
N ALA A 21 6.84 10.62 -1.53
CA ALA A 21 6.14 11.87 -1.32
C ALA A 21 4.83 11.85 -2.12
N VAL A 22 3.70 11.78 -1.42
CA VAL A 22 2.37 11.83 -2.00
C VAL A 22 1.83 13.24 -1.87
N ASP A 23 1.37 13.80 -2.97
CA ASP A 23 0.68 15.10 -2.98
C ASP A 23 -0.81 14.85 -2.72
N ALA A 24 -1.27 15.18 -1.53
CA ALA A 24 -2.66 15.00 -1.16
C ALA A 24 -3.52 16.14 -1.75
N PRO A 25 -4.76 15.85 -2.17
CA PRO A 25 -5.64 16.84 -2.79
C PRO A 25 -6.16 17.90 -1.80
N TRP A 26 -5.77 17.83 -0.55
CA TRP A 26 -6.09 18.82 0.49
C TRP A 26 -4.90 19.05 1.42
N HIS A 27 -4.89 20.21 2.05
CA HIS A 27 -3.89 20.55 3.07
C HIS A 27 -4.47 20.41 4.47
N THR A 28 -3.72 19.78 5.35
CA THR A 28 -4.01 19.68 6.78
C THR A 28 -2.86 20.31 7.56
N ALA A 29 -3.09 20.60 8.86
CA ALA A 29 -2.05 21.14 9.73
C ALA A 29 -0.80 20.23 9.79
N ASN A 30 -1.01 18.93 9.67
CA ASN A 30 0.07 17.95 9.50
C ASN A 30 0.06 17.43 8.08
N ALA A 31 1.24 17.28 7.47
CA ALA A 31 1.35 16.74 6.13
C ALA A 31 0.79 15.31 6.06
N VAL A 32 -0.03 15.06 5.05
CA VAL A 32 -0.50 13.70 4.72
C VAL A 32 0.62 12.97 3.98
N GLY A 33 0.86 11.73 4.38
CA GLY A 33 1.85 10.86 3.74
C GLY A 33 1.33 9.44 3.62
N VAL A 34 2.13 8.57 3.01
CA VAL A 34 1.81 7.15 2.89
C VAL A 34 1.73 6.53 4.29
N PRO A 35 0.65 5.80 4.62
CA PRO A 35 0.54 5.10 5.89
C PRO A 35 1.66 4.08 6.07
N LYS A 36 2.13 3.91 7.31
CA LYS A 36 3.13 2.89 7.67
C LYS A 36 2.48 1.50 7.72
N THR A 37 1.94 1.04 6.58
CA THR A 37 1.25 -0.23 6.44
C THR A 37 1.81 -1.02 5.26
N GLY A 38 1.74 -2.35 5.33
CA GLY A 38 2.34 -3.23 4.32
C GLY A 38 1.62 -3.18 2.97
N PHE A 39 0.30 -3.19 2.96
CA PHE A 39 -0.48 -3.34 1.73
C PHE A 39 -0.20 -2.26 0.66
N PRO A 40 -0.32 -0.95 0.94
CA PRO A 40 0.01 0.05 -0.07
C PRO A 40 1.51 0.04 -0.44
N ALA A 41 2.40 -0.22 0.52
CA ALA A 41 3.83 -0.28 0.25
C ALA A 41 4.16 -1.43 -0.71
N GLU A 42 3.50 -2.58 -0.59
CA GLU A 42 3.69 -3.72 -1.50
C GLU A 42 3.10 -3.44 -2.89
N THR A 43 1.92 -2.85 -2.98
CA THR A 43 1.34 -2.43 -4.26
C THR A 43 2.32 -1.51 -5.01
N MET A 44 2.87 -0.50 -4.33
CA MET A 44 3.91 0.37 -4.89
C MET A 44 5.16 -0.41 -5.30
N ALA A 45 5.58 -1.40 -4.50
CA ALA A 45 6.75 -2.24 -4.79
C ALA A 45 6.55 -3.06 -6.06
N HIS A 46 5.36 -3.60 -6.31
CA HIS A 46 5.04 -4.32 -7.55
C HIS A 46 5.15 -3.42 -8.77
N VAL A 47 4.67 -2.18 -8.69
CA VAL A 47 4.82 -1.21 -9.78
C VAL A 47 6.30 -0.89 -10.03
N ALA A 48 7.03 -0.55 -8.98
CA ALA A 48 8.46 -0.21 -9.08
C ALA A 48 9.27 -1.39 -9.63
N ALA A 49 9.05 -2.61 -9.12
CA ALA A 49 9.76 -3.80 -9.58
C ALA A 49 9.49 -4.11 -11.07
N SER A 50 8.23 -3.97 -11.50
CA SER A 50 7.86 -4.12 -12.92
C SER A 50 8.59 -3.12 -13.81
N ASN A 51 8.62 -1.85 -13.40
CA ASN A 51 9.27 -0.78 -14.13
C ASN A 51 10.80 -0.93 -14.16
N ILE A 52 11.41 -1.34 -13.05
CA ILE A 52 12.84 -1.66 -13.00
C ILE A 52 13.17 -2.82 -13.98
N ALA A 53 12.34 -3.86 -13.98
CA ALA A 53 12.52 -4.97 -14.89
C ALA A 53 12.41 -4.54 -16.37
N SER A 54 11.49 -3.64 -16.71
CA SER A 54 11.39 -3.04 -18.05
C SER A 54 12.66 -2.26 -18.41
N GLN A 55 13.14 -1.39 -17.52
CA GLN A 55 14.38 -0.62 -17.76
C GLN A 55 15.60 -1.52 -17.95
N ILE A 56 15.71 -2.62 -17.20
CA ILE A 56 16.81 -3.60 -17.40
C ILE A 56 16.76 -4.23 -18.78
N ARG A 57 15.57 -4.43 -19.36
CA ARG A 57 15.39 -4.93 -20.72
C ARG A 57 15.55 -3.87 -21.80
N GLY A 58 15.77 -2.61 -21.42
CA GLY A 58 15.83 -1.47 -22.36
C GLY A 58 14.45 -1.00 -22.83
N GLU A 59 13.39 -1.32 -22.08
CA GLU A 59 12.02 -0.90 -22.34
C GLU A 59 11.65 0.29 -21.46
N GLU A 60 10.67 1.08 -21.88
CA GLU A 60 10.15 2.19 -21.07
C GLU A 60 9.33 1.69 -19.87
N PRO A 61 9.45 2.31 -18.70
CA PRO A 61 8.65 2.00 -17.53
C PRO A 61 7.24 2.58 -17.68
N THR A 62 6.27 1.74 -18.00
CA THR A 62 4.90 2.15 -18.30
C THR A 62 3.87 1.71 -17.26
N ARG A 63 4.28 0.90 -16.27
CA ARG A 63 3.35 0.48 -15.23
C ARG A 63 3.11 1.61 -14.24
N GLU A 64 1.85 1.91 -14.01
CA GLU A 64 1.40 2.99 -13.13
C GLU A 64 0.34 2.50 -12.15
N GLU A 65 0.35 3.04 -10.96
CA GLU A 65 -0.69 2.93 -9.95
C GLU A 65 -0.64 4.18 -9.08
N ALA A 66 -1.61 5.04 -9.19
CA ALA A 66 -1.65 6.24 -8.36
C ALA A 66 -1.95 5.87 -6.90
N PHE A 67 -1.26 6.48 -5.95
CA PHE A 67 -1.44 6.16 -4.53
C PHE A 67 -2.89 6.35 -4.07
N GLU A 68 -3.57 7.38 -4.54
CA GLU A 68 -4.95 7.67 -4.23
C GLU A 68 -5.92 6.56 -4.67
N ASP A 69 -5.60 5.83 -5.72
CA ASP A 69 -6.43 4.76 -6.30
C ASP A 69 -6.18 3.39 -5.65
N ILE A 70 -5.10 3.23 -4.90
CA ILE A 70 -4.84 2.00 -4.13
C ILE A 70 -5.98 1.78 -3.13
N PRO A 71 -6.60 0.58 -3.08
CA PRO A 71 -7.61 0.29 -2.07
C PRO A 71 -7.10 0.45 -0.64
N ALA A 72 -7.92 0.97 0.25
CA ALA A 72 -7.59 1.04 1.67
C ALA A 72 -8.06 -0.23 2.39
N ILE A 73 -7.12 -1.04 2.85
CA ILE A 73 -7.38 -2.24 3.66
C ILE A 73 -6.60 -2.08 4.97
N CYS A 74 -7.32 -1.80 6.05
CA CYS A 74 -6.75 -1.62 7.36
C CYS A 74 -7.42 -2.51 8.39
N VAL A 75 -6.64 -3.15 9.24
CA VAL A 75 -7.12 -3.89 10.40
C VAL A 75 -6.45 -3.30 11.64
N LEU A 76 -7.23 -2.54 12.40
CA LEU A 76 -6.83 -2.02 13.71
C LEU A 76 -7.15 -3.06 14.77
N ASP A 77 -6.18 -3.39 15.60
CA ASP A 77 -6.31 -4.32 16.71
C ASP A 77 -6.15 -3.57 18.03
N ALA A 78 -7.08 -3.77 18.94
CA ALA A 78 -7.11 -3.18 20.28
C ALA A 78 -7.20 -4.28 21.37
N GLY A 79 -6.44 -5.35 21.22
CA GLY A 79 -6.49 -6.51 22.10
C GLY A 79 -7.58 -7.49 21.69
N ASN A 80 -8.62 -7.67 22.53
CA ASN A 80 -9.71 -8.63 22.23
C ASN A 80 -10.76 -8.08 21.25
N ASN A 81 -10.53 -6.91 20.71
CA ASN A 81 -11.45 -6.20 19.81
C ASN A 81 -10.67 -5.41 18.77
N GLY A 82 -11.35 -4.88 17.75
CA GLY A 82 -10.70 -4.08 16.74
C GLY A 82 -11.67 -3.48 15.74
N VAL A 83 -11.13 -2.93 14.66
CA VAL A 83 -11.90 -2.39 13.54
C VAL A 83 -11.22 -2.75 12.23
N MET A 84 -11.99 -3.30 11.31
CA MET A 84 -11.58 -3.45 9.91
C MET A 84 -12.12 -2.28 9.09
N ILE A 85 -11.26 -1.61 8.35
CA ILE A 85 -11.60 -0.49 7.46
C ILE A 85 -11.28 -0.93 6.04
N LEU A 86 -12.30 -0.91 5.20
CA LEU A 86 -12.18 -1.26 3.78
C LEU A 86 -12.71 -0.09 2.96
N ALA A 87 -11.94 0.37 1.99
CA ALA A 87 -12.39 1.36 1.03
C ALA A 87 -11.84 1.08 -0.36
N ASP A 88 -12.56 1.51 -1.37
CA ASP A 88 -12.19 1.36 -2.77
C ASP A 88 -10.93 2.16 -3.13
N LYS A 89 -10.68 3.29 -2.45
CA LYS A 89 -9.54 4.17 -2.68
C LYS A 89 -8.87 4.62 -1.38
N MET A 90 -7.56 4.83 -1.43
CA MET A 90 -6.80 5.35 -0.29
C MET A 90 -7.21 6.79 0.03
N LEU A 91 -7.36 7.63 -0.99
CA LEU A 91 -7.74 9.04 -0.82
C LEU A 91 -9.14 9.32 -1.40
N PRO A 92 -9.86 10.33 -0.89
CA PRO A 92 -11.12 10.79 -1.49
C PRO A 92 -10.92 11.39 -2.91
N PRO A 93 -11.95 11.36 -3.75
CA PRO A 93 -13.30 10.86 -3.49
C PRO A 93 -13.37 9.33 -3.47
N ARG A 94 -14.12 8.77 -2.51
CA ARG A 94 -14.41 7.34 -2.40
C ARG A 94 -15.87 7.08 -2.75
N GLU A 95 -16.14 6.01 -3.47
CA GLU A 95 -17.50 5.56 -3.75
C GLU A 95 -17.99 4.59 -2.67
N HIS A 96 -17.06 3.80 -2.13
CA HIS A 96 -17.37 2.80 -1.12
C HIS A 96 -16.36 2.86 0.03
N ALA A 97 -16.88 2.91 1.25
CA ALA A 97 -16.07 2.77 2.47
C ALA A 97 -16.90 2.09 3.56
N VAL A 98 -16.35 1.04 4.16
CA VAL A 98 -17.01 0.27 5.21
C VAL A 98 -16.10 0.17 6.42
N MET A 99 -16.69 0.34 7.60
CA MET A 99 -16.03 0.16 8.88
C MET A 99 -16.74 -0.96 9.64
N ILE A 100 -16.01 -2.01 9.99
CA ILE A 100 -16.53 -3.22 10.64
C ILE A 100 -15.87 -3.36 12.01
N PRO A 101 -16.48 -2.83 13.08
CA PRO A 101 -15.97 -3.01 14.43
C PRO A 101 -16.31 -4.40 14.97
N GLY A 102 -15.47 -4.93 15.86
CA GLY A 102 -15.79 -6.15 16.58
C GLY A 102 -14.60 -7.11 16.74
N PRO A 103 -14.80 -8.22 17.47
CA PRO A 103 -13.75 -9.20 17.77
C PRO A 103 -13.26 -9.95 16.51
N GLN A 104 -14.06 -9.99 15.44
CA GLN A 104 -13.66 -10.57 14.16
C GLN A 104 -12.42 -9.88 13.56
N SER A 105 -12.23 -8.58 13.83
CA SER A 105 -11.04 -7.83 13.39
C SER A 105 -9.78 -8.34 14.09
N HIS A 106 -9.86 -8.64 15.38
CA HIS A 106 -8.78 -9.28 16.13
C HIS A 106 -8.47 -10.69 15.60
N ALA A 107 -9.51 -11.52 15.38
CA ALA A 107 -9.35 -12.84 14.79
C ALA A 107 -8.71 -12.80 13.39
N ALA A 108 -9.12 -11.87 12.55
CA ALA A 108 -8.52 -11.65 11.23
C ALA A 108 -7.03 -11.27 11.33
N LYS A 109 -6.66 -10.45 12.30
CA LYS A 109 -5.26 -10.08 12.54
C LYS A 109 -4.41 -11.30 12.92
N ILE A 110 -4.89 -12.13 13.83
CA ILE A 110 -4.20 -13.38 14.22
C ILE A 110 -4.06 -14.33 13.03
N ALA A 111 -5.12 -14.50 12.24
CA ALA A 111 -5.09 -15.36 11.06
C ALA A 111 -4.07 -14.85 10.03
N PHE A 112 -4.07 -13.54 9.77
CA PHE A 112 -3.11 -12.90 8.87
C PHE A 112 -1.67 -13.07 9.36
N GLU A 113 -1.40 -12.86 10.65
CA GLU A 113 -0.06 -13.06 11.22
C GLU A 113 0.45 -14.49 10.97
N LYS A 114 -0.37 -15.50 11.30
CA LYS A 114 0.00 -16.91 11.09
C LYS A 114 0.23 -17.23 9.62
N TYR A 115 -0.63 -16.74 8.73
CA TYR A 115 -0.49 -16.89 7.30
C TYR A 115 0.78 -16.22 6.78
N PHE A 116 1.03 -14.97 7.17
CA PHE A 116 2.21 -14.22 6.77
C PHE A 116 3.50 -14.89 7.23
N MET A 117 3.55 -15.35 8.48
CA MET A 117 4.71 -16.08 9.01
C MET A 117 4.94 -17.41 8.30
N TRP A 118 3.86 -18.12 7.97
CA TRP A 118 3.94 -19.37 7.21
C TRP A 118 4.49 -19.12 5.80
N LYS A 119 3.91 -18.21 5.06
CA LYS A 119 4.35 -17.92 3.68
C LYS A 119 5.80 -17.40 3.63
N SER A 120 6.19 -16.55 4.59
CA SER A 120 7.55 -16.03 4.67
C SER A 120 8.58 -17.14 4.91
N ARG A 121 8.25 -18.13 5.78
CA ARG A 121 9.10 -19.29 6.01
C ARG A 121 9.26 -20.19 4.78
N HIS A 122 8.30 -20.20 3.87
CA HIS A 122 8.32 -21.00 2.64
C HIS A 122 8.80 -20.22 1.42
N GLY A 123 9.25 -18.98 1.58
CA GLY A 123 9.77 -18.15 0.50
C GLY A 123 8.71 -17.54 -0.42
N TYR A 124 7.44 -17.57 -0.04
CA TYR A 124 6.38 -16.88 -0.77
C TYR A 124 6.39 -15.39 -0.39
N VAL A 125 6.79 -14.53 -1.30
CA VAL A 125 7.03 -13.11 -1.01
C VAL A 125 5.84 -12.20 -1.31
N ASN A 126 4.93 -12.57 -2.20
CA ASN A 126 3.78 -11.73 -2.54
C ASN A 126 2.71 -11.78 -1.44
N LEU A 127 2.18 -10.64 -1.01
CA LEU A 127 0.95 -10.59 -0.20
C LEU A 127 -0.25 -11.08 -1.03
N PRO A 128 -1.31 -11.59 -0.41
CA PRO A 128 -2.49 -12.04 -1.12
C PRO A 128 -3.22 -10.92 -1.84
#